data_cd2876e3a62243c7925e897652d5ae79
#
_entry.id   cd2876e3a62243c7925e897652d5ae79
#
_cell.length_a   1.000
_cell.length_b   1.000
_cell.length_c   1.000
_cell.angle_alpha   90.00
_cell.angle_beta   90.00
_cell.angle_gamma   90.00
#
_symmetry.space_group_name_H-M   'P 1'
#
loop_
_entity.id
_entity.type
_entity.pdbx_description
1 polymer ?
#
loop_
_entity_poly.entity_id
_entity_poly.type
_entity_poly.pdbx_seq_one_letter_code
_entity_poly.pdbx_strand_id
1 'polypeptide(L)'
;MTDVAANYREIVERIRHAAISTGRDPREVKILAAAKAQDIKSIEAAVMAGVLLIGENYVQEAKIKRKSLAGDVEWHMIGHLQRNKAKAAVEIFDVIESLDNAELARALDKEGRKRNVPVRALIEINIGGEQTKSGIGKAKVAELLRIIGELDHLHIGGLMTVPPFRENCEETRPYFRDLRRLRDELH
;
A
#
# COMPACT_ATOMS: atom_id res chain seq x y z
N MET A 1 -6.96 -26.44 -7.93
CA MET A 1 -6.72 -25.43 -6.85
C MET A 1 -5.35 -24.85 -7.09
N THR A 2 -5.25 -23.53 -7.13
CA THR A 2 -3.96 -22.83 -7.30
C THR A 2 -3.14 -23.07 -6.04
N ASP A 3 -1.92 -23.59 -6.16
CA ASP A 3 -1.03 -23.78 -5.01
C ASP A 3 -0.45 -22.40 -4.59
N VAL A 4 -1.11 -21.75 -3.63
CA VAL A 4 -0.73 -20.43 -3.13
C VAL A 4 0.71 -20.44 -2.60
N ALA A 5 1.12 -21.50 -1.93
CA ALA A 5 2.46 -21.60 -1.34
C ALA A 5 3.54 -21.76 -2.42
N ALA A 6 3.27 -22.54 -3.49
CA ALA A 6 4.19 -22.67 -4.61
C ALA A 6 4.35 -21.33 -5.35
N ASN A 7 3.24 -20.65 -5.64
CA ASN A 7 3.26 -19.34 -6.28
C ASN A 7 4.02 -18.30 -5.45
N TYR A 8 3.82 -18.28 -4.13
CA TYR A 8 4.54 -17.36 -3.25
C TYR A 8 6.05 -17.62 -3.30
N ARG A 9 6.49 -18.90 -3.21
CA ARG A 9 7.92 -19.26 -3.31
C ARG A 9 8.53 -18.83 -4.66
N GLU A 10 7.81 -19.04 -5.75
CA GLU A 10 8.27 -18.59 -7.08
C GLU A 10 8.45 -17.07 -7.13
N ILE A 11 7.50 -16.29 -6.61
CA ILE A 11 7.60 -14.83 -6.55
C ILE A 11 8.80 -14.39 -5.70
N VAL A 12 9.03 -15.01 -4.54
CA VAL A 12 10.19 -14.74 -3.67
C VAL A 12 11.49 -14.97 -4.44
N GLU A 13 11.63 -16.10 -5.15
CA GLU A 13 12.83 -16.38 -5.93
C GLU A 13 13.04 -15.39 -7.08
N ARG A 14 11.98 -14.99 -7.79
CA ARG A 14 12.06 -13.97 -8.85
C ARG A 14 12.52 -12.63 -8.29
N ILE A 15 12.00 -12.21 -7.13
CA ILE A 15 12.41 -10.98 -6.43
C ILE A 15 13.89 -11.09 -6.02
N ARG A 16 14.29 -12.22 -5.43
CA ARG A 16 15.67 -12.46 -5.02
C ARG A 16 16.64 -12.31 -6.19
N HIS A 17 16.36 -12.94 -7.31
CA HIS A 17 17.17 -12.84 -8.52
C HIS A 17 17.24 -11.40 -9.04
N ALA A 18 16.10 -10.69 -9.13
CA ALA A 18 16.04 -9.32 -9.61
C ALA A 18 16.80 -8.34 -8.68
N ALA A 19 16.70 -8.50 -7.38
CA ALA A 19 17.41 -7.68 -6.41
C ALA A 19 18.93 -7.88 -6.51
N ILE A 20 19.40 -9.12 -6.50
CA ILE A 20 20.82 -9.46 -6.60
C ILE A 20 21.42 -8.95 -7.91
N SER A 21 20.73 -9.10 -9.04
CA SER A 21 21.22 -8.64 -10.36
C SER A 21 21.40 -7.12 -10.45
N THR A 22 20.80 -6.38 -9.54
CA THR A 22 20.89 -4.91 -9.44
C THR A 22 21.71 -4.43 -8.23
N GLY A 23 22.39 -5.35 -7.52
CA GLY A 23 23.21 -5.03 -6.36
C GLY A 23 22.41 -4.63 -5.11
N ARG A 24 21.11 -4.98 -5.03
CA ARG A 24 20.27 -4.70 -3.88
C ARG A 24 20.13 -5.91 -2.95
N ASP A 25 19.94 -5.65 -1.67
CA ASP A 25 19.55 -6.71 -0.72
C ASP A 25 18.10 -7.17 -0.99
N PRO A 26 17.86 -8.45 -1.30
CA PRO A 26 16.50 -8.97 -1.49
C PRO A 26 15.57 -8.71 -0.30
N ARG A 27 16.09 -8.62 0.92
CA ARG A 27 15.32 -8.39 2.16
C ARG A 27 14.69 -7.00 2.22
N GLU A 28 15.16 -6.05 1.40
CA GLU A 28 14.55 -4.72 1.28
C GLU A 28 13.25 -4.73 0.47
N VAL A 29 12.97 -5.82 -0.27
CA VAL A 29 11.78 -5.94 -1.11
C VAL A 29 10.76 -6.80 -0.39
N LYS A 30 9.67 -6.18 0.04
CA LYS A 30 8.57 -6.86 0.72
C LYS A 30 7.46 -7.22 -0.28
N ILE A 31 6.80 -8.34 -0.05
CA ILE A 31 5.62 -8.77 -0.82
C ILE A 31 4.38 -8.44 0.00
N LEU A 32 3.49 -7.64 -0.58
CA LEU A 32 2.16 -7.39 -0.06
C LEU A 32 1.16 -8.21 -0.87
N ALA A 33 0.45 -9.12 -0.21
CA ALA A 33 -0.57 -9.94 -0.86
C ALA A 33 -1.90 -9.20 -0.91
N ALA A 34 -2.37 -8.87 -2.13
CA ALA A 34 -3.69 -8.28 -2.34
C ALA A 34 -4.78 -9.33 -2.09
N ALA A 35 -5.47 -9.23 -0.95
CA ALA A 35 -6.45 -10.20 -0.48
C ALA A 35 -7.91 -9.86 -0.86
N LYS A 36 -8.13 -8.78 -1.62
CA LYS A 36 -9.45 -8.42 -2.12
C LYS A 36 -10.09 -9.60 -2.86
N ALA A 37 -11.38 -9.85 -2.58
CA ALA A 37 -12.15 -10.95 -3.16
C ALA A 37 -11.60 -12.37 -2.90
N GLN A 38 -10.60 -12.53 -2.02
CA GLN A 38 -10.11 -13.85 -1.60
C GLN A 38 -10.83 -14.33 -0.35
N ASP A 39 -11.03 -15.65 -0.26
CA ASP A 39 -11.54 -16.28 0.96
C ASP A 39 -10.47 -16.39 2.04
N ILE A 40 -10.91 -16.62 3.28
CA ILE A 40 -10.01 -16.66 4.43
C ILE A 40 -9.00 -17.82 4.34
N LYS A 41 -9.37 -18.97 3.76
CA LYS A 41 -8.50 -20.14 3.63
C LYS A 41 -7.33 -19.88 2.68
N SER A 42 -7.60 -19.14 1.59
CA SER A 42 -6.55 -18.71 0.65
C SER A 42 -5.57 -17.75 1.32
N ILE A 43 -6.07 -16.83 2.18
CA ILE A 43 -5.24 -15.90 2.93
C ILE A 43 -4.41 -16.65 3.99
N GLU A 44 -5.00 -17.58 4.74
CA GLU A 44 -4.31 -18.44 5.70
C GLU A 44 -3.18 -19.24 5.03
N ALA A 45 -3.45 -19.82 3.85
CA ALA A 45 -2.43 -20.54 3.08
C ALA A 45 -1.26 -19.61 2.67
N ALA A 46 -1.53 -18.36 2.31
CA ALA A 46 -0.50 -17.37 2.00
C ALA A 46 0.33 -17.01 3.24
N VAL A 47 -0.31 -16.79 4.39
CA VAL A 47 0.36 -16.48 5.65
C VAL A 47 1.22 -17.67 6.11
N MET A 48 0.71 -18.90 6.03
CA MET A 48 1.49 -20.11 6.32
C MET A 48 2.69 -20.28 5.38
N ALA A 49 2.61 -19.77 4.16
CA ALA A 49 3.71 -19.76 3.21
C ALA A 49 4.76 -18.65 3.47
N GLY A 50 4.48 -17.70 4.39
CA GLY A 50 5.39 -16.64 4.79
C GLY A 50 4.98 -15.23 4.38
N VAL A 51 3.76 -15.02 3.90
CA VAL A 51 3.23 -13.67 3.65
C VAL A 51 3.01 -12.95 4.98
N LEU A 52 3.59 -11.76 5.13
CA LEU A 52 3.49 -10.93 6.33
C LEU A 52 2.66 -9.66 6.13
N LEU A 53 2.43 -9.26 4.88
CA LEU A 53 1.69 -8.04 4.55
C LEU A 53 0.44 -8.39 3.73
N ILE A 54 -0.72 -7.95 4.21
CA ILE A 54 -2.03 -8.20 3.58
C ILE A 54 -2.63 -6.87 3.13
N GLY A 55 -2.95 -6.75 1.85
CA GLY A 55 -3.60 -5.57 1.29
C GLY A 55 -5.09 -5.80 1.02
N GLU A 56 -5.93 -4.86 1.47
CA GLU A 56 -7.37 -4.88 1.24
C GLU A 56 -7.88 -3.58 0.61
N ASN A 57 -8.91 -3.71 -0.22
CA ASN A 57 -9.52 -2.56 -0.88
C ASN A 57 -10.70 -1.97 -0.08
N TYR A 58 -11.29 -2.75 0.82
CA TYR A 58 -12.51 -2.37 1.53
C TYR A 58 -12.38 -2.56 3.03
N VAL A 59 -12.68 -1.50 3.79
CA VAL A 59 -12.61 -1.47 5.26
C VAL A 59 -13.46 -2.58 5.90
N GLN A 60 -14.65 -2.84 5.35
CA GLN A 60 -15.58 -3.85 5.89
C GLN A 60 -15.05 -5.27 5.70
N GLU A 61 -14.48 -5.57 4.53
CA GLU A 61 -13.88 -6.89 4.26
C GLU A 61 -12.67 -7.13 5.16
N ALA A 62 -11.78 -6.15 5.26
CA ALA A 62 -10.62 -6.21 6.15
C ALA A 62 -11.03 -6.45 7.60
N LYS A 63 -12.09 -5.77 8.10
CA LYS A 63 -12.58 -5.93 9.47
C LYS A 63 -13.02 -7.37 9.77
N ILE A 64 -13.68 -8.03 8.82
CA ILE A 64 -14.13 -9.42 8.98
C ILE A 64 -12.92 -10.35 8.92
N LYS A 65 -12.07 -10.22 7.92
CA LYS A 65 -10.93 -11.09 7.68
C LYS A 65 -9.89 -10.99 8.80
N ARG A 66 -9.57 -9.78 9.29
CA ARG A 66 -8.63 -9.57 10.39
C ARG A 66 -9.07 -10.26 11.68
N LYS A 67 -10.37 -10.35 11.94
CA LYS A 67 -10.89 -11.07 13.12
C LYS A 67 -10.78 -12.59 13.00
N SER A 68 -10.79 -13.10 11.79
CA SER A 68 -10.79 -14.54 11.51
C SER A 68 -9.39 -15.09 11.27
N LEU A 69 -8.45 -14.25 10.88
CA LEU A 69 -7.08 -14.66 10.57
C LEU A 69 -6.26 -14.71 11.85
N ALA A 70 -5.65 -15.86 12.13
CA ALA A 70 -4.64 -16.02 13.17
C ALA A 70 -3.26 -15.68 12.60
N GLY A 71 -2.42 -15.05 13.43
CA GLY A 71 -1.03 -14.70 13.06
C GLY A 71 -0.76 -13.20 13.12
N ASP A 72 0.53 -12.87 13.19
CA ASP A 72 1.00 -11.49 13.24
C ASP A 72 1.28 -11.01 11.80
N VAL A 73 0.27 -10.43 11.17
CA VAL A 73 0.33 -9.87 9.83
C VAL A 73 0.00 -8.39 9.85
N GLU A 74 0.69 -7.62 9.03
CA GLU A 74 0.46 -6.19 8.85
C GLU A 74 -0.62 -5.96 7.79
N TRP A 75 -1.65 -5.19 8.13
CA TRP A 75 -2.80 -4.91 7.26
C TRP A 75 -2.67 -3.56 6.59
N HIS A 76 -2.76 -3.54 5.27
CA HIS A 76 -2.64 -2.34 4.44
C HIS A 76 -3.95 -2.02 3.72
N MET A 77 -4.38 -0.78 3.81
CA MET A 77 -5.46 -0.24 2.97
C MET A 77 -4.87 0.17 1.64
N ILE A 78 -5.16 -0.60 0.59
CA ILE A 78 -4.62 -0.38 -0.78
C ILE A 78 -5.67 0.11 -1.78
N GLY A 79 -6.95 0.13 -1.40
CA GLY A 79 -8.02 0.69 -2.21
C GLY A 79 -8.32 2.14 -1.86
N HIS A 80 -9.08 2.82 -2.71
CA HIS A 80 -9.49 4.21 -2.46
C HIS A 80 -10.24 4.36 -1.13
N LEU A 81 -9.71 5.20 -0.25
CA LEU A 81 -10.27 5.43 1.08
C LEU A 81 -11.08 6.73 1.11
N GLN A 82 -12.40 6.61 1.28
CA GLN A 82 -13.26 7.75 1.49
C GLN A 82 -13.01 8.38 2.88
N ARG A 83 -13.01 9.71 2.96
CA ARG A 83 -12.79 10.47 4.21
C ARG A 83 -13.68 9.99 5.38
N ASN A 84 -14.97 9.68 5.13
CA ASN A 84 -15.90 9.24 6.16
C ASN A 84 -15.59 7.85 6.73
N LYS A 85 -14.66 7.11 6.12
CA LYS A 85 -14.19 5.80 6.58
C LYS A 85 -12.87 5.87 7.36
N ALA A 86 -12.23 7.07 7.47
CA ALA A 86 -10.94 7.26 8.13
C ALA A 86 -10.92 6.68 9.56
N LYS A 87 -11.99 6.90 10.35
CA LYS A 87 -12.11 6.33 11.69
C LYS A 87 -11.97 4.81 11.70
N ALA A 88 -12.75 4.13 10.88
CA ALA A 88 -12.73 2.67 10.82
C ALA A 88 -11.43 2.14 10.18
N ALA A 89 -10.83 2.89 9.25
CA ALA A 89 -9.56 2.53 8.65
C ALA A 89 -8.41 2.55 9.68
N VAL A 90 -8.30 3.61 10.49
CA VAL A 90 -7.27 3.72 11.56
C VAL A 90 -7.43 2.63 12.64
N GLU A 91 -8.63 2.06 12.80
CA GLU A 91 -8.87 0.94 13.72
C GLU A 91 -8.41 -0.42 13.18
N ILE A 92 -8.34 -0.55 11.86
CA ILE A 92 -8.20 -1.85 11.21
C ILE A 92 -6.85 -1.99 10.51
N PHE A 93 -6.35 -0.93 9.89
CA PHE A 93 -5.15 -0.99 9.08
C PHE A 93 -3.93 -0.44 9.81
N ASP A 94 -2.82 -1.09 9.61
CA ASP A 94 -1.53 -0.68 10.14
C ASP A 94 -0.88 0.37 9.22
N VAL A 95 -1.22 0.35 7.91
CA VAL A 95 -0.76 1.34 6.90
C VAL A 95 -1.90 1.70 5.95
N ILE A 96 -2.02 2.98 5.60
CA ILE A 96 -2.93 3.48 4.56
C ILE A 96 -2.08 3.87 3.33
N GLU A 97 -2.16 3.08 2.26
CA GLU A 97 -1.34 3.32 1.05
C GLU A 97 -2.02 4.23 0.02
N SER A 98 -3.30 4.56 0.22
CA SER A 98 -4.14 5.28 -0.72
C SER A 98 -4.42 6.73 -0.33
N LEU A 99 -3.45 7.40 0.31
CA LEU A 99 -3.59 8.82 0.65
C LEU A 99 -3.35 9.67 -0.60
N ASP A 100 -4.38 10.40 -1.05
CA ASP A 100 -4.34 11.17 -2.29
C ASP A 100 -4.81 12.62 -2.19
N ASN A 101 -5.27 13.06 -1.00
CA ASN A 101 -5.76 14.43 -0.80
C ASN A 101 -5.64 14.91 0.64
N ALA A 102 -5.71 16.23 0.82
CA ALA A 102 -5.55 16.91 2.11
C ALA A 102 -6.72 16.66 3.08
N GLU A 103 -7.93 16.47 2.58
CA GLU A 103 -9.12 16.20 3.41
C GLU A 103 -9.00 14.85 4.10
N LEU A 104 -8.53 13.84 3.37
CA LEU A 104 -8.23 12.52 3.93
C LEU A 104 -7.08 12.58 4.92
N ALA A 105 -5.99 13.31 4.60
CA ALA A 105 -4.85 13.50 5.48
C ALA A 105 -5.27 14.06 6.85
N ARG A 106 -6.05 15.15 6.85
CA ARG A 106 -6.58 15.76 8.08
C ARG A 106 -7.51 14.82 8.85
N ALA A 107 -8.32 14.01 8.13
CA ALA A 107 -9.21 13.05 8.78
C ALA A 107 -8.44 11.92 9.46
N LEU A 108 -7.38 11.40 8.84
CA LEU A 108 -6.51 10.39 9.41
C LEU A 108 -5.75 10.92 10.62
N ASP A 109 -5.14 12.10 10.54
CA ASP A 109 -4.48 12.76 11.68
C ASP A 109 -5.43 12.93 12.86
N LYS A 110 -6.65 13.45 12.60
CA LYS A 110 -7.67 13.63 13.64
C LYS A 110 -8.00 12.32 14.36
N GLU A 111 -8.13 11.23 13.64
CA GLU A 111 -8.45 9.92 14.25
C GLU A 111 -7.21 9.33 14.97
N GLY A 112 -6.01 9.51 14.43
CA GLY A 112 -4.75 9.18 15.11
C GLY A 112 -4.61 9.92 16.44
N ARG A 113 -4.85 11.24 16.45
CA ARG A 113 -4.83 12.09 17.65
C ARG A 113 -5.81 11.63 18.71
N LYS A 114 -7.05 11.31 18.34
CA LYS A 114 -8.07 10.81 19.28
C LYS A 114 -7.66 9.50 19.97
N ARG A 115 -6.89 8.69 19.29
CA ARG A 115 -6.45 7.37 19.78
C ARG A 115 -5.05 7.42 20.38
N ASN A 116 -4.38 8.55 20.26
CA ASN A 116 -2.98 8.75 20.62
C ASN A 116 -2.04 7.73 19.97
N VAL A 117 -2.26 7.47 18.66
CA VAL A 117 -1.44 6.56 17.85
C VAL A 117 -1.00 7.25 16.56
N PRO A 118 0.23 7.00 16.08
CA PRO A 118 0.66 7.45 14.78
C PRO A 118 -0.07 6.67 13.67
N VAL A 119 -0.57 7.37 12.65
CA VAL A 119 -1.13 6.76 11.45
C VAL A 119 -0.05 6.74 10.38
N ARG A 120 0.36 5.56 9.94
CA ARG A 120 1.33 5.40 8.85
C ARG A 120 0.60 5.42 7.51
N ALA A 121 1.12 6.20 6.56
CA ALA A 121 0.53 6.27 5.22
C ALA A 121 1.59 6.36 4.12
N LEU A 122 1.18 5.97 2.89
CA LEU A 122 1.88 6.27 1.66
C LEU A 122 1.01 7.21 0.82
N ILE A 123 1.64 8.11 0.05
CA ILE A 123 0.92 8.96 -0.88
C ILE A 123 0.72 8.20 -2.19
N GLU A 124 -0.55 8.00 -2.58
CA GLU A 124 -0.89 7.38 -3.87
C GLU A 124 -0.74 8.39 -5.00
N ILE A 125 0.15 8.08 -5.95
CA ILE A 125 0.45 8.90 -7.12
C ILE A 125 -0.25 8.33 -8.35
N ASN A 126 -1.09 9.11 -9.00
CA ASN A 126 -1.61 8.81 -10.34
C ASN A 126 -0.51 9.02 -11.38
N ILE A 127 0.39 8.06 -11.46
CA ILE A 127 1.60 8.16 -12.29
C ILE A 127 1.29 8.15 -13.79
N GLY A 128 0.20 7.49 -14.20
CA GLY A 128 -0.24 7.39 -15.59
C GLY A 128 -1.12 8.55 -16.05
N GLY A 129 -1.58 9.42 -15.13
CA GLY A 129 -2.48 10.53 -15.45
C GLY A 129 -3.88 10.10 -15.91
N GLU A 130 -4.31 8.88 -15.60
CA GLU A 130 -5.62 8.33 -15.99
C GLU A 130 -6.72 8.94 -15.11
N GLN A 131 -7.71 9.60 -15.75
CA GLN A 131 -8.80 10.30 -15.03
C GLN A 131 -9.69 9.36 -14.19
N THR A 132 -9.73 8.08 -14.52
CA THR A 132 -10.55 7.08 -13.84
C THR A 132 -9.86 6.43 -12.65
N LYS A 133 -8.56 6.69 -12.41
CA LYS A 133 -7.79 6.12 -11.30
C LYS A 133 -7.66 7.10 -10.15
N SER A 134 -7.57 6.52 -8.93
CA SER A 134 -7.21 7.22 -7.71
C SER A 134 -5.78 7.75 -7.76
N GLY A 135 -5.42 8.53 -6.78
CA GLY A 135 -4.08 9.08 -6.64
C GLY A 135 -3.98 10.56 -7.03
N ILE A 136 -3.05 11.24 -6.40
CA ILE A 136 -2.76 12.65 -6.66
C ILE A 136 -1.81 12.79 -7.85
N GLY A 137 -1.99 13.82 -8.67
CA GLY A 137 -1.04 14.15 -9.73
C GLY A 137 0.29 14.66 -9.18
N LYS A 138 1.41 14.32 -9.83
CA LYS A 138 2.79 14.66 -9.40
C LYS A 138 2.95 16.12 -8.98
N ALA A 139 2.39 17.07 -9.75
CA ALA A 139 2.52 18.49 -9.50
C ALA A 139 1.92 18.96 -8.16
N LYS A 140 0.99 18.20 -7.58
CA LYS A 140 0.30 18.55 -6.32
C LYS A 140 0.91 17.88 -5.09
N VAL A 141 1.89 17.01 -5.25
CA VAL A 141 2.48 16.25 -4.15
C VAL A 141 3.19 17.16 -3.14
N ALA A 142 3.96 18.13 -3.61
CA ALA A 142 4.67 19.06 -2.74
C ALA A 142 3.70 19.90 -1.87
N GLU A 143 2.57 20.33 -2.44
CA GLU A 143 1.52 21.02 -1.69
C GLU A 143 0.90 20.13 -0.62
N LEU A 144 0.59 18.87 -0.98
CA LEU A 144 0.06 17.90 -0.03
C LEU A 144 1.05 17.64 1.11
N LEU A 145 2.33 17.46 0.81
CA LEU A 145 3.38 17.24 1.82
C LEU A 145 3.51 18.45 2.77
N ARG A 146 3.40 19.68 2.25
CA ARG A 146 3.40 20.88 3.11
C ARG A 146 2.24 20.85 4.10
N ILE A 147 1.04 20.48 3.67
CA ILE A 147 -0.12 20.33 4.55
C ILE A 147 0.10 19.23 5.59
N ILE A 148 0.66 18.10 5.16
CA ILE A 148 0.93 16.95 6.04
C ILE A 148 2.00 17.30 7.09
N GLY A 149 2.97 18.15 6.75
CA GLY A 149 3.98 18.64 7.70
C GLY A 149 3.42 19.39 8.91
N GLU A 150 2.16 19.81 8.86
CA GLU A 150 1.43 20.45 9.97
C GLU A 150 0.63 19.42 10.82
N LEU A 151 0.69 18.12 10.50
CA LEU A 151 -0.11 17.06 11.11
C LEU A 151 0.77 16.14 11.98
N ASP A 152 0.55 16.14 13.29
CA ASP A 152 1.43 15.47 14.26
C ASP A 152 1.24 13.96 14.33
N HIS A 153 0.07 13.44 13.91
CA HIS A 153 -0.28 12.02 14.04
C HIS A 153 -0.35 11.30 12.69
N LEU A 154 0.09 11.95 11.60
CA LEU A 154 0.15 11.34 10.27
C LEU A 154 1.60 11.26 9.79
N HIS A 155 2.11 10.06 9.58
CA HIS A 155 3.49 9.80 9.16
C HIS A 155 3.54 9.21 7.75
N ILE A 156 4.22 9.89 6.84
CA ILE A 156 4.39 9.43 5.46
C ILE A 156 5.66 8.60 5.34
N GLY A 157 5.48 7.31 4.99
CA GLY A 157 6.58 6.37 4.77
C GLY A 157 7.10 6.33 3.33
N GLY A 158 6.40 6.95 2.38
CA GLY A 158 6.80 6.91 0.98
C GLY A 158 5.66 7.14 0.00
N LEU A 159 5.87 6.66 -1.23
CA LEU A 159 4.91 6.79 -2.33
C LEU A 159 4.37 5.43 -2.76
N MET A 160 3.12 5.40 -3.23
CA MET A 160 2.46 4.24 -3.80
C MET A 160 1.95 4.58 -5.20
N THR A 161 1.87 3.61 -6.09
CA THR A 161 1.21 3.78 -7.38
C THR A 161 0.69 2.46 -7.93
N VAL A 162 -0.41 2.53 -8.69
CA VAL A 162 -0.90 1.46 -9.55
C VAL A 162 -0.75 1.92 -11.00
N PRO A 163 0.32 1.50 -11.70
CA PRO A 163 0.54 1.93 -13.08
C PRO A 163 -0.56 1.44 -14.02
N PRO A 164 -0.69 2.01 -15.23
CA PRO A 164 -1.56 1.48 -16.26
C PRO A 164 -1.26 0.00 -16.56
N PHE A 165 -2.31 -0.80 -16.76
CA PHE A 165 -2.13 -2.19 -17.16
C PHE A 165 -1.44 -2.24 -18.54
N ARG A 166 -0.46 -3.12 -18.67
CA ARG A 166 0.24 -3.41 -19.94
C ARG A 166 0.38 -4.93 -20.07
N GLU A 167 0.20 -5.45 -21.29
CA GLU A 167 0.44 -6.86 -21.58
C GLU A 167 1.92 -7.22 -21.41
N ASN A 168 2.81 -6.35 -21.89
CA ASN A 168 4.25 -6.46 -21.65
C ASN A 168 4.62 -5.71 -20.36
N CYS A 169 5.05 -6.44 -19.34
CA CYS A 169 5.43 -5.88 -18.04
C CYS A 169 6.60 -4.87 -18.13
N GLU A 170 7.47 -4.96 -19.15
CA GLU A 170 8.55 -3.99 -19.36
C GLU A 170 8.04 -2.59 -19.66
N GLU A 171 6.84 -2.46 -20.23
CA GLU A 171 6.19 -1.17 -20.47
C GLU A 171 5.74 -0.47 -19.18
N THR A 172 5.69 -1.18 -18.05
CA THR A 172 5.41 -0.57 -16.75
C THR A 172 6.66 0.01 -16.08
N ARG A 173 7.86 -0.42 -16.49
CA ARG A 173 9.15 0.02 -15.93
C ARG A 173 9.34 1.55 -15.93
N PRO A 174 8.96 2.32 -16.97
CA PRO A 174 9.07 3.77 -16.96
C PRO A 174 8.28 4.43 -15.81
N TYR A 175 7.08 3.93 -15.49
CA TYR A 175 6.25 4.46 -14.41
C TYR A 175 6.92 4.29 -13.04
N PHE A 176 7.50 3.12 -12.77
CA PHE A 176 8.23 2.90 -11.51
C PHE A 176 9.52 3.72 -11.43
N ARG A 177 10.21 3.92 -12.57
CA ARG A 177 11.38 4.81 -12.64
C ARG A 177 11.01 6.26 -12.34
N ASP A 178 9.88 6.71 -12.87
CA ASP A 178 9.35 8.05 -12.63
C ASP A 178 8.92 8.25 -11.18
N LEU A 179 8.27 7.24 -10.58
CA LEU A 179 7.91 7.27 -9.16
C LEU A 179 9.16 7.35 -8.27
N ARG A 180 10.19 6.59 -8.61
CA ARG A 180 11.47 6.64 -7.90
C ARG A 180 12.12 8.02 -8.01
N ARG A 181 12.15 8.64 -9.20
CA ARG A 181 12.68 10.00 -9.38
C ARG A 181 11.91 11.00 -8.52
N LEU A 182 10.58 10.94 -8.56
CA LEU A 182 9.74 11.80 -7.72
C LEU A 182 10.07 11.62 -6.23
N ARG A 183 10.24 10.39 -5.74
CA ARG A 183 10.67 10.15 -4.36
C ARG A 183 12.02 10.81 -4.05
N ASP A 184 12.99 10.64 -4.95
CA ASP A 184 14.35 11.16 -4.77
C ASP A 184 14.37 12.71 -4.80
N GLU A 185 13.43 13.36 -5.52
CA GLU A 185 13.26 14.82 -5.57
C GLU A 185 12.57 15.39 -4.31
N LEU A 186 11.82 14.57 -3.57
CA LEU A 186 11.07 14.97 -2.37
C LEU A 186 11.87 14.79 -1.06
N HIS A 187 13.02 14.13 -1.12
CA HIS A 187 13.98 13.96 -0.03
C HIS A 187 14.95 15.12 0.04
#